data_0f8fb02e1929cb0db2be584ce82d515b
#
_entry.id   0f8fb02e1929cb0db2be584ce82d515b
#
_cell.length_a   1.000
_cell.length_b   1.000
_cell.length_c   1.000
_cell.angle_alpha   90.00
_cell.angle_beta   90.00
_cell.angle_gamma   90.00
#
_symmetry.space_group_name_H-M   'P 1'
#
loop_
_entity.id
_entity.type
_entity.pdbx_description
1 polymer ?
#
loop_
_entity_poly.entity_id
_entity_poly.type
_entity_poly.pdbx_seq_one_letter_code
_entity_poly.pdbx_strand_id
1 'polypeptide(L)' 'MTLALLQELLMALRANDADSYKCWLALGIEQLGRDVAGAVESHWMVPLLVEEERDRLMAWSLGVSL' A
#
# COMPACT_ATOMS: atom_id res chain seq x y z
N MET A 1 -1.61 -13.70 6.46
CA MET A 1 -1.07 -13.06 5.24
C MET A 1 -1.63 -11.66 5.02
N THR A 2 -2.95 -11.52 5.02
CA THR A 2 -3.59 -10.22 4.76
C THR A 2 -3.18 -9.15 5.77
N LEU A 3 -3.19 -9.49 7.03
CA LEU A 3 -2.83 -8.55 8.09
C LEU A 3 -1.35 -8.18 8.02
N ALA A 4 -0.50 -9.15 7.74
CA ALA A 4 0.93 -8.89 7.59
C ALA A 4 1.19 -7.98 6.39
N LEU A 5 0.50 -8.21 5.29
CA LEU A 5 0.61 -7.35 4.11
C LEU A 5 0.20 -5.92 4.44
N LEU A 6 -0.93 -5.76 5.11
CA LEU A 6 -1.40 -4.44 5.53
C LEU A 6 -0.36 -3.71 6.38
N GLN A 7 0.22 -4.42 7.35
CA GLN A 7 1.24 -3.86 8.22
C GLN A 7 2.47 -3.41 7.44
N GLU A 8 2.95 -4.23 6.53
CA GLU A 8 4.14 -3.91 5.74
C GLU A 8 3.90 -2.74 4.80
N LEU A 9 2.74 -2.71 4.15
CA LEU A 9 2.38 -1.59 3.29
C LEU A 9 2.32 -0.29 4.09
N LEU A 10 1.70 -0.33 5.24
CA LEU A 10 1.56 0.84 6.10
C LEU A 10 2.92 1.33 6.60
N MET A 11 3.78 0.42 7.01
CA MET A 11 5.13 0.77 7.46
C MET A 11 5.95 1.40 6.33
N ALA A 12 5.89 0.82 5.14
CA ALA A 12 6.59 1.36 3.99
C ALA A 12 6.10 2.77 3.64
N LEU A 13 4.80 2.97 3.69
CA LEU A 13 4.21 4.27 3.40
C LEU A 13 4.66 5.32 4.42
N ARG A 14 4.64 4.97 5.69
CA ARG A 14 5.07 5.87 6.77
C ARG A 14 6.56 6.18 6.73
N ALA A 15 7.35 5.22 6.28
CA ALA A 15 8.79 5.42 6.11
C ALA A 15 9.14 6.15 4.81
N ASN A 16 8.14 6.46 4.00
CA ASN A 16 8.32 7.06 2.67
C ASN A 16 9.20 6.17 1.77
N ASP A 17 9.00 4.87 1.86
CA ASP A 17 9.77 3.88 1.12
C ASP A 17 8.91 3.29 0.01
N ALA A 18 8.87 3.98 -1.11
CA ALA A 18 8.03 3.58 -2.24
C ALA A 18 8.47 2.24 -2.83
N ASP A 19 9.77 1.95 -2.82
CA ASP A 19 10.27 0.70 -3.37
C ASP A 19 9.77 -0.49 -2.56
N SER A 20 9.85 -0.42 -1.24
CA SER A 20 9.32 -1.47 -0.38
C SER A 20 7.82 -1.58 -0.52
N TYR A 21 7.12 -0.47 -0.61
CA TYR A 21 5.68 -0.47 -0.82
C TYR A 21 5.30 -1.22 -2.09
N LYS A 22 5.98 -0.90 -3.19
CA LYS A 22 5.72 -1.56 -4.47
C LYS A 22 6.01 -3.06 -4.41
N CYS A 23 7.11 -3.43 -3.76
CA CYS A 23 7.48 -4.84 -3.62
C CYS A 23 6.44 -5.61 -2.81
N TRP A 24 5.99 -5.06 -1.69
CA TRP A 24 4.99 -5.72 -0.86
C TRP A 24 3.64 -5.79 -1.57
N LEU A 25 3.27 -4.74 -2.28
CA LEU A 25 2.03 -4.73 -3.04
C LEU A 25 2.06 -5.78 -4.15
N ALA A 26 3.17 -5.87 -4.88
CA ALA A 26 3.34 -6.87 -5.92
C ALA A 26 3.27 -8.29 -5.35
N LEU A 27 3.91 -8.51 -4.22
CA LEU A 27 3.85 -9.79 -3.52
C LEU A 27 2.41 -10.12 -3.11
N GLY A 28 1.70 -9.14 -2.60
CA GLY A 28 0.31 -9.31 -2.22
C GLY A 28 -0.58 -9.69 -3.40
N ILE A 29 -0.38 -9.03 -4.54
CA ILE A 29 -1.11 -9.35 -5.76
C ILE A 29 -0.80 -10.79 -6.19
N GLU A 30 0.45 -11.18 -6.10
CA GLU A 30 0.90 -12.51 -6.50
C GLU A 30 0.32 -13.60 -5.60
N GLN A 31 0.27 -13.35 -4.29
CA GLN A 31 -0.15 -14.33 -3.30
C GLN A 31 -1.68 -14.36 -3.11
N LEU A 32 -2.31 -13.21 -3.13
CA LEU A 32 -3.73 -13.07 -2.78
C LEU A 32 -4.62 -12.74 -3.98
N GLY A 33 -4.02 -12.33 -5.07
CA GLY A 33 -4.75 -11.85 -6.22
C GLY A 33 -4.96 -10.34 -6.19
N ARG A 34 -5.14 -9.76 -7.37
CA ARG A 34 -5.27 -8.32 -7.52
C ARG A 34 -6.47 -7.77 -6.77
N ASP A 35 -7.58 -8.47 -6.80
CA ASP A 35 -8.81 -8.03 -6.16
C ASP A 35 -8.64 -7.93 -4.65
N VAL A 36 -8.04 -8.95 -4.04
CA VAL A 36 -7.83 -8.98 -2.59
C VAL A 36 -6.79 -7.94 -2.19
N ALA A 37 -5.69 -7.86 -2.91
CA ALA A 37 -4.65 -6.88 -2.61
C ALA A 37 -5.19 -5.46 -2.73
N GLY A 38 -5.98 -5.18 -3.76
CA GLY A 38 -6.63 -3.89 -3.93
C GLY A 38 -7.62 -3.58 -2.81
N ALA A 39 -8.35 -4.58 -2.34
CA ALA A 39 -9.28 -4.42 -1.22
C ALA A 39 -8.54 -4.11 0.07
N VAL A 40 -7.42 -4.79 0.32
CA VAL A 40 -6.60 -4.51 1.50
C VAL A 40 -6.13 -3.05 1.47
N GLU A 41 -5.65 -2.61 0.33
CA GLU A 41 -5.17 -1.24 0.19
C GLU A 41 -6.30 -0.23 0.39
N SER A 42 -7.40 -0.39 -0.33
CA SER A 42 -8.44 0.64 -0.35
C SER A 42 -9.42 0.57 0.81
N HIS A 43 -9.74 -0.63 1.29
CA HIS A 43 -10.76 -0.79 2.33
C HIS A 43 -10.17 -0.87 3.73
N TRP A 44 -8.92 -1.33 3.86
CA TRP A 44 -8.33 -1.56 5.18
C TRP A 44 -7.24 -0.53 5.50
N MET A 45 -6.38 -0.23 4.53
CA MET A 45 -5.26 0.67 4.79
C MET A 45 -5.67 2.14 4.72
N VAL A 46 -6.38 2.54 3.67
CA VAL A 46 -6.73 3.95 3.44
C VAL A 46 -7.47 4.56 4.63
N PRO A 47 -8.47 3.88 5.23
CA PRO A 47 -9.16 4.45 6.39
C PRO A 47 -8.26 4.64 7.63
N LEU A 48 -7.12 3.97 7.68
CA LEU A 48 -6.19 4.08 8.80
C LEU A 48 -5.16 5.20 8.60
N LEU A 49 -5.11 5.79 7.42
CA LEU A 49 -4.12 6.80 7.09
C LEU A 49 -4.56 8.17 7.56
N VAL A 50 -3.58 8.95 8.02
CA VAL A 50 -3.79 10.37 8.22
C VAL A 50 -3.71 11.07 6.87
N GLU A 51 -4.10 12.33 6.81
CA GLU A 51 -4.20 13.07 5.56
C GLU A 51 -2.89 13.09 4.77
N GLU A 52 -1.78 13.33 5.45
CA GLU A 52 -0.47 13.36 4.81
C GLU A 52 -0.10 12.03 4.18
N GLU A 53 -0.40 10.94 4.88
CA GLU A 53 -0.13 9.59 4.38
C GLU A 53 -1.00 9.29 3.17
N ARG A 54 -2.24 9.73 3.20
CA ARG A 54 -3.16 9.56 2.09
C ARG A 54 -2.72 10.32 0.86
N ASP A 55 -2.25 11.55 1.06
CA ASP A 55 -1.71 12.36 -0.03
C ASP A 55 -0.48 11.71 -0.65
N ARG A 56 0.39 11.15 0.17
CA ARG A 56 1.59 10.45 -0.30
C ARG A 56 1.21 9.23 -1.14
N LEU A 57 0.26 8.45 -0.66
CA LEU A 57 -0.20 7.28 -1.39
C LEU A 57 -0.82 7.67 -2.73
N MET A 58 -1.58 8.74 -2.75
CA MET A 58 -2.18 9.25 -3.98
C MET A 58 -1.12 9.68 -4.98
N ALA A 59 -0.08 10.37 -4.51
CA ALA A 59 1.03 10.77 -5.36
C ALA A 59 1.73 9.55 -5.97
N TRP A 60 1.95 8.53 -5.18
CA TRP A 60 2.54 7.28 -5.68
C TRP A 60 1.63 6.60 -6.70
N SER A 61 0.33 6.59 -6.45
CA SER A 61 -0.66 5.96 -7.33
C SER A 61 -0.77 6.67 -8.67
N LEU A 62 -0.55 7.98 -8.70
CA LEU A 62 -0.55 8.74 -9.93
C LEU A 62 0.72 8.57 -10.75
N GLY A 63 1.62 7.75 -10.27
CA GLY A 63 2.82 7.42 -11.01
C GLY A 63 3.86 8.51 -11.01
N VAL A 64 3.72 9.45 -10.13
CA VAL A 64 4.62 10.59 -10.08
C VAL A 64 6.03 10.17 -9.69
N SER A 65 6.12 9.12 -8.97
CA SER A 65 7.39 8.55 -8.52
C SER A 65 8.21 7.98 -9.66
N LEU A 66 7.67 8.05 -10.78
CA LEU A 66 8.28 7.45 -11.95
C LEU A 66 9.47 8.21 -12.52
#